data_c26edfd24cd47a27402fa007a7826d20
#
_entry.id   c26edfd24cd47a27402fa007a7826d20
#
_cell.length_a   1.000
_cell.length_b   1.000
_cell.length_c   1.000
_cell.angle_alpha   90.00
_cell.angle_beta   90.00
_cell.angle_gamma   90.00
#
_symmetry.space_group_name_H-M   'P 1'
#
loop_
_entity.id
_entity.type
_entity.pdbx_description
1 polymer ?
#
loop_
_entity_poly.entity_id
_entity_poly.type
_entity_poly.pdbx_seq_one_letter_code
_entity_poly.pdbx_strand_id
1 'polypeptide(L)'
;MVEFSFIVCYTNYGDIMNRKKKYKFKKGRIFIALLLLTIIIVFTLNIGNIITVIKLKNLKYTSESISIINKNDIKIDKYSKTLDKIINTNYFILDNTKYYIDIDYKESNNFFENINKLISIGYSAKEINIINNKLDNIDLILNNEYNKNLYDILNSDYFYKDNLERYLKYDKDNIVLNVNMNLDYEFYTHDIEVTTKDSTMLVNKYYKLDKTYIPTLTTLDRAYAVNDKQQVTPETKEAFQKMCDDAKKDNIYIYSGSAYRSYSYQNTLFNNRAKMEGLDYANKTAAKAGYSEHQTGLSMDLMNKNYDYISAEDEEYEWLINNSYKYGFILRFPKDMDNITGYTYEPWHFRYINIEIATYLKENNLTYEEYYSMNLNK
;
A
#
# COMPACT_ATOMS: atom_id res chain seq x y z
N MET A 1 -81.91 -8.12 8.93
CA MET A 1 -81.62 -7.94 10.36
C MET A 1 -80.65 -9.06 10.73
N VAL A 2 -79.43 -8.76 11.06
CA VAL A 2 -78.44 -9.76 11.52
C VAL A 2 -78.44 -9.71 13.03
N GLU A 3 -78.74 -10.83 13.68
CA GLU A 3 -78.75 -10.91 15.16
C GLU A 3 -77.39 -11.52 15.59
N PHE A 4 -76.58 -10.72 16.35
CA PHE A 4 -75.42 -11.26 17.05
C PHE A 4 -75.75 -11.44 18.53
N SER A 5 -75.46 -12.64 19.03
CA SER A 5 -75.67 -12.97 20.44
C SER A 5 -74.30 -12.98 21.14
N PHE A 6 -74.08 -12.07 22.10
CA PHE A 6 -72.93 -12.15 23.00
C PHE A 6 -73.37 -12.72 24.35
N ILE A 7 -72.61 -13.74 24.82
CA ILE A 7 -72.77 -14.27 26.18
C ILE A 7 -71.69 -13.61 27.04
N VAL A 8 -72.12 -12.82 28.02
CA VAL A 8 -71.22 -12.26 29.04
C VAL A 8 -71.41 -13.06 30.32
N CYS A 9 -70.42 -13.85 30.70
CA CYS A 9 -70.43 -14.54 32.00
C CYS A 9 -69.83 -13.65 33.09
N TYR A 10 -70.68 -13.32 34.07
CA TYR A 10 -70.24 -12.79 35.36
C TYR A 10 -70.25 -13.91 36.37
N THR A 11 -69.05 -14.24 36.92
CA THR A 11 -68.96 -15.15 38.07
C THR A 11 -69.06 -14.30 39.37
N ASN A 12 -70.21 -14.30 40.03
CA ASN A 12 -70.27 -14.09 41.48
C ASN A 12 -71.38 -14.98 42.07
N TYR A 13 -71.09 -15.49 43.21
CA TYR A 13 -71.80 -16.48 44.00
C TYR A 13 -73.33 -16.27 44.07
N GLY A 14 -74.08 -17.32 43.68
CA GLY A 14 -75.49 -17.48 43.94
C GLY A 14 -76.38 -16.83 42.87
N ASP A 15 -77.06 -17.66 42.08
CA ASP A 15 -78.10 -17.41 41.09
C ASP A 15 -77.61 -17.15 39.63
N ILE A 16 -77.52 -18.22 38.90
CA ILE A 16 -77.38 -18.18 37.44
C ILE A 16 -78.74 -17.74 36.84
N MET A 17 -78.91 -16.45 36.61
CA MET A 17 -80.01 -15.96 35.71
C MET A 17 -79.35 -15.59 34.35
N ASN A 18 -79.57 -16.45 33.41
CA ASN A 18 -79.23 -16.22 31.98
C ASN A 18 -80.09 -15.08 31.40
N ARG A 19 -79.68 -13.82 31.51
CA ARG A 19 -80.35 -12.69 30.80
C ARG A 19 -79.66 -12.51 29.45
N LYS A 20 -80.28 -13.02 28.38
CA LYS A 20 -79.93 -12.65 27.01
C LYS A 20 -80.33 -11.22 26.73
N LYS A 21 -79.44 -10.25 26.74
CA LYS A 21 -79.72 -8.91 26.24
C LYS A 21 -79.60 -8.88 24.73
N LYS A 22 -80.71 -8.72 23.98
CA LYS A 22 -80.68 -8.50 22.53
C LYS A 22 -80.44 -7.01 22.25
N TYR A 23 -79.30 -6.74 21.63
CA TYR A 23 -78.99 -5.40 21.16
C TYR A 23 -79.44 -5.25 19.70
N LYS A 24 -80.46 -4.34 19.43
CA LYS A 24 -80.77 -3.99 18.06
C LYS A 24 -79.98 -2.75 17.66
N PHE A 25 -78.97 -2.99 16.81
CA PHE A 25 -78.27 -1.83 16.21
C PHE A 25 -79.05 -1.30 15.00
N LYS A 26 -79.29 0.04 14.96
CA LYS A 26 -79.85 0.66 13.76
C LYS A 26 -78.80 0.50 12.59
N LYS A 27 -79.25 0.10 11.38
CA LYS A 27 -78.38 -0.12 10.20
C LYS A 27 -77.41 1.00 9.93
N GLY A 28 -77.78 2.26 10.19
CA GLY A 28 -76.88 3.44 10.06
C GLY A 28 -75.74 3.47 11.07
N ARG A 29 -75.91 2.97 12.31
CA ARG A 29 -74.82 2.90 13.31
C ARG A 29 -73.83 1.85 12.98
N ILE A 30 -74.20 0.71 12.38
CA ILE A 30 -73.32 -0.36 11.89
C ILE A 30 -72.51 0.20 10.72
N PHE A 31 -73.12 0.90 9.79
CA PHE A 31 -72.41 1.52 8.66
C PHE A 31 -71.39 2.55 9.10
N ILE A 32 -71.70 3.40 10.06
CA ILE A 32 -70.77 4.38 10.64
C ILE A 32 -69.62 3.67 11.35
N ALA A 33 -69.86 2.60 12.11
CA ALA A 33 -68.83 1.79 12.78
C ALA A 33 -67.90 1.10 11.79
N LEU A 34 -68.42 0.53 10.69
CA LEU A 34 -67.60 -0.05 9.61
C LEU A 34 -66.80 1.02 8.87
N LEU A 35 -67.38 2.18 8.61
CA LEU A 35 -66.66 3.32 7.99
C LEU A 35 -65.51 3.80 8.87
N LEU A 36 -65.75 3.95 10.18
CA LEU A 36 -64.69 4.31 11.13
C LEU A 36 -63.60 3.23 11.22
N LEU A 37 -63.98 1.96 11.22
CA LEU A 37 -63.06 0.85 11.22
C LEU A 37 -62.18 0.82 9.94
N THR A 38 -62.79 1.06 8.77
CA THR A 38 -62.05 1.16 7.52
C THR A 38 -61.10 2.37 7.52
N ILE A 39 -61.52 3.51 8.04
CA ILE A 39 -60.66 4.70 8.19
C ILE A 39 -59.51 4.41 9.13
N ILE A 40 -59.73 3.73 10.26
CA ILE A 40 -58.72 3.35 11.21
C ILE A 40 -57.71 2.36 10.55
N ILE A 41 -58.22 1.35 9.81
CA ILE A 41 -57.37 0.38 9.10
C ILE A 41 -56.54 1.10 8.04
N VAL A 42 -57.14 1.97 7.22
CA VAL A 42 -56.43 2.74 6.20
C VAL A 42 -55.39 3.67 6.85
N PHE A 43 -55.75 4.31 7.98
CA PHE A 43 -54.81 5.17 8.71
C PHE A 43 -53.66 4.38 9.33
N THR A 44 -53.95 3.22 9.95
CA THR A 44 -52.88 2.37 10.53
C THR A 44 -51.96 1.76 9.46
N LEU A 45 -52.52 1.39 8.31
CA LEU A 45 -51.71 0.89 7.17
C LEU A 45 -50.81 2.01 6.56
N ASN A 46 -51.26 3.28 6.62
CA ASN A 46 -50.49 4.40 6.07
C ASN A 46 -49.56 5.06 7.11
N ILE A 47 -49.73 4.84 8.40
CA ILE A 47 -48.95 5.51 9.44
C ILE A 47 -47.47 5.17 9.33
N GLY A 48 -47.15 3.93 8.94
CA GLY A 48 -45.77 3.48 8.67
C GLY A 48 -45.11 4.28 7.54
N ASN A 49 -45.86 4.48 6.46
CA ASN A 49 -45.35 5.27 5.30
C ASN A 49 -45.16 6.75 5.67
N ILE A 50 -46.08 7.32 6.46
CA ILE A 50 -45.96 8.72 6.92
C ILE A 50 -44.74 8.88 7.81
N ILE A 51 -44.51 7.96 8.76
CA ILE A 51 -43.33 8.00 9.64
C ILE A 51 -42.06 7.89 8.81
N THR A 52 -42.01 6.98 7.82
CA THR A 52 -40.87 6.82 6.92
C THR A 52 -40.58 8.09 6.11
N VAL A 53 -41.62 8.73 5.55
CA VAL A 53 -41.49 10.03 4.84
C VAL A 53 -40.90 11.11 5.73
N ILE A 54 -41.41 11.23 6.98
CA ILE A 54 -40.90 12.20 7.95
C ILE A 54 -39.44 11.92 8.28
N LYS A 55 -39.09 10.65 8.53
CA LYS A 55 -37.71 10.22 8.79
C LYS A 55 -36.78 10.59 7.63
N LEU A 56 -37.16 10.29 6.40
CA LEU A 56 -36.34 10.56 5.20
C LEU A 56 -36.20 12.06 4.93
N LYS A 57 -37.26 12.88 5.18
CA LYS A 57 -37.16 14.35 5.13
C LYS A 57 -36.20 14.89 6.18
N ASN A 58 -36.23 14.37 7.39
CA ASN A 58 -35.29 14.74 8.46
C ASN A 58 -33.84 14.34 8.10
N LEU A 59 -33.64 13.26 7.34
CA LEU A 59 -32.35 12.84 6.77
C LEU A 59 -31.95 13.68 5.54
N LYS A 60 -32.78 14.63 5.07
CA LYS A 60 -32.52 15.55 3.96
C LYS A 60 -32.55 14.91 2.55
N TYR A 61 -33.24 13.77 2.37
CA TYR A 61 -33.50 13.24 1.03
C TYR A 61 -34.44 14.13 0.24
N THR A 62 -34.29 14.20 -1.09
CA THR A 62 -35.18 14.93 -2.00
C THR A 62 -36.58 14.27 -2.03
N SER A 63 -37.62 15.04 -2.44
CA SER A 63 -38.99 14.52 -2.52
C SER A 63 -39.11 13.39 -3.54
N GLU A 64 -38.38 13.48 -4.64
CA GLU A 64 -38.30 12.47 -5.69
C GLU A 64 -37.69 11.18 -5.16
N SER A 65 -36.55 11.28 -4.46
CA SER A 65 -35.86 10.14 -3.83
C SER A 65 -36.74 9.45 -2.80
N ILE A 66 -37.47 10.22 -1.95
CA ILE A 66 -38.37 9.68 -0.96
C ILE A 66 -39.52 8.88 -1.61
N SER A 67 -40.03 9.34 -2.76
CA SER A 67 -41.08 8.62 -3.50
C SER A 67 -40.59 7.25 -3.96
N ILE A 68 -39.39 7.18 -4.53
CA ILE A 68 -38.81 5.91 -5.03
C ILE A 68 -38.44 4.98 -3.88
N ILE A 69 -37.84 5.52 -2.79
CA ILE A 69 -37.49 4.76 -1.58
C ILE A 69 -38.73 4.08 -1.01
N ASN A 70 -39.83 4.81 -0.84
CA ASN A 70 -41.11 4.26 -0.32
C ASN A 70 -41.71 3.23 -1.27
N LYS A 71 -41.75 3.54 -2.57
CA LYS A 71 -42.31 2.63 -3.59
C LYS A 71 -41.60 1.26 -3.59
N ASN A 72 -40.31 1.22 -3.33
CA ASN A 72 -39.51 0.03 -3.36
C ASN A 72 -39.21 -0.56 -1.96
N ASP A 73 -39.81 -0.04 -0.89
CA ASP A 73 -39.60 -0.42 0.52
C ASP A 73 -38.12 -0.46 0.93
N ILE A 74 -37.32 0.51 0.45
CA ILE A 74 -35.88 0.57 0.73
C ILE A 74 -35.67 0.99 2.18
N LYS A 75 -34.96 0.17 2.95
CA LYS A 75 -34.63 0.47 4.36
C LYS A 75 -33.42 1.39 4.47
N ILE A 76 -33.63 2.57 5.04
CA ILE A 76 -32.58 3.59 5.17
C ILE A 76 -32.54 4.11 6.61
N ASP A 77 -31.37 4.22 7.18
CA ASP A 77 -31.11 4.71 8.53
C ASP A 77 -30.25 5.98 8.57
N LYS A 78 -29.54 6.29 7.47
CA LYS A 78 -28.68 7.47 7.32
C LYS A 78 -28.86 8.15 5.97
N TYR A 79 -28.41 9.40 5.85
CA TYR A 79 -28.33 10.08 4.55
C TYR A 79 -27.17 9.56 3.73
N SER A 80 -27.41 9.28 2.46
CA SER A 80 -26.41 8.99 1.45
C SER A 80 -26.60 9.90 0.25
N LYS A 81 -25.58 10.73 -0.02
CA LYS A 81 -25.57 11.61 -1.20
C LYS A 81 -25.53 10.80 -2.49
N THR A 82 -24.82 9.67 -2.50
CA THR A 82 -24.73 8.77 -3.65
C THR A 82 -26.09 8.19 -3.98
N LEU A 83 -26.81 7.66 -2.98
CA LEU A 83 -28.17 7.13 -3.19
C LEU A 83 -29.12 8.24 -3.65
N ASP A 84 -29.13 9.40 -3.00
CA ASP A 84 -30.02 10.52 -3.32
C ASP A 84 -29.82 11.03 -4.76
N LYS A 85 -28.59 10.99 -5.26
CA LYS A 85 -28.26 11.40 -6.63
C LYS A 85 -28.55 10.33 -7.67
N ILE A 86 -28.20 9.05 -7.42
CA ILE A 86 -28.34 7.98 -8.40
C ILE A 86 -29.78 7.51 -8.57
N ILE A 87 -30.60 7.55 -7.51
CA ILE A 87 -31.93 6.95 -7.46
C ILE A 87 -32.90 7.53 -8.52
N ASN A 88 -32.65 8.75 -8.97
CA ASN A 88 -33.42 9.46 -9.99
C ASN A 88 -32.81 9.37 -11.41
N THR A 89 -31.84 8.48 -11.62
CA THR A 89 -31.14 8.31 -12.90
C THR A 89 -31.42 6.94 -13.52
N ASN A 90 -31.09 6.78 -14.80
CA ASN A 90 -31.12 5.48 -15.48
C ASN A 90 -30.01 4.51 -15.03
N TYR A 91 -29.07 4.96 -14.18
CA TYR A 91 -28.03 4.13 -13.57
C TYR A 91 -28.49 3.43 -12.28
N PHE A 92 -29.66 3.78 -11.74
CA PHE A 92 -30.15 3.17 -10.51
C PHE A 92 -30.50 1.70 -10.69
N ILE A 93 -29.87 0.85 -9.90
CA ILE A 93 -30.10 -0.60 -9.82
C ILE A 93 -30.58 -0.90 -8.39
N LEU A 94 -31.81 -1.41 -8.24
CA LEU A 94 -32.44 -1.63 -6.93
C LEU A 94 -31.60 -2.56 -6.03
N ASP A 95 -31.07 -3.63 -6.55
CA ASP A 95 -30.27 -4.61 -5.82
C ASP A 95 -28.96 -4.05 -5.30
N ASN A 96 -28.46 -2.97 -5.90
CA ASN A 96 -27.23 -2.28 -5.51
C ASN A 96 -27.46 -1.22 -4.40
N THR A 97 -28.69 -1.02 -3.94
CA THR A 97 -29.02 0.05 -2.97
C THR A 97 -28.18 -0.03 -1.70
N LYS A 98 -27.93 -1.24 -1.18
CA LYS A 98 -27.08 -1.48 0.00
C LYS A 98 -25.64 -0.93 -0.17
N TYR A 99 -25.13 -0.90 -1.39
CA TYR A 99 -23.81 -0.33 -1.69
C TYR A 99 -23.88 1.20 -1.79
N TYR A 100 -24.92 1.75 -2.48
CA TYR A 100 -25.05 3.20 -2.66
C TYR A 100 -25.18 3.96 -1.34
N ILE A 101 -25.73 3.32 -0.29
CA ILE A 101 -25.85 3.92 1.05
C ILE A 101 -24.48 4.21 1.66
N ASP A 102 -23.48 3.37 1.37
CA ASP A 102 -22.14 3.39 1.99
C ASP A 102 -21.05 3.90 1.06
N ILE A 103 -21.35 4.15 -0.22
CA ILE A 103 -20.40 4.74 -1.17
C ILE A 103 -20.44 6.27 -1.07
N ASP A 104 -19.26 6.87 -0.89
CA ASP A 104 -19.08 8.31 -0.88
C ASP A 104 -19.25 8.88 -2.29
N TYR A 105 -20.04 9.96 -2.41
CA TYR A 105 -20.25 10.62 -3.69
C TYR A 105 -19.00 11.39 -4.15
N LYS A 106 -18.55 11.10 -5.36
CA LYS A 106 -17.50 11.87 -6.06
C LYS A 106 -18.08 12.48 -7.32
N GLU A 107 -17.86 13.78 -7.54
CA GLU A 107 -18.33 14.45 -8.74
C GLU A 107 -17.40 14.09 -9.91
N SER A 108 -17.89 13.24 -10.83
CA SER A 108 -17.22 12.88 -12.08
C SER A 108 -18.23 12.43 -13.12
N ASN A 109 -17.88 12.56 -14.41
CA ASN A 109 -18.81 12.29 -15.51
C ASN A 109 -19.38 10.87 -15.55
N ASN A 110 -18.61 9.86 -15.13
CA ASN A 110 -18.98 8.44 -15.23
C ASN A 110 -19.16 7.80 -13.84
N PHE A 111 -19.32 8.59 -12.78
CA PHE A 111 -19.32 8.07 -11.42
C PHE A 111 -20.32 6.94 -11.20
N PHE A 112 -21.58 7.10 -11.63
CA PHE A 112 -22.62 6.10 -11.42
C PHE A 112 -22.42 4.85 -12.26
N GLU A 113 -21.94 4.98 -13.48
CA GLU A 113 -21.57 3.84 -14.33
C GLU A 113 -20.41 3.06 -13.70
N ASN A 114 -19.37 3.75 -13.27
CA ASN A 114 -18.17 3.17 -12.67
C ASN A 114 -18.48 2.42 -11.37
N ILE A 115 -19.28 3.00 -10.45
CA ILE A 115 -19.63 2.29 -9.20
C ILE A 115 -20.47 1.04 -9.48
N ASN A 116 -21.39 1.07 -10.43
CA ASN A 116 -22.18 -0.11 -10.82
C ASN A 116 -21.27 -1.21 -11.40
N LYS A 117 -20.29 -0.84 -12.21
CA LYS A 117 -19.33 -1.79 -12.78
C LYS A 117 -18.44 -2.39 -11.68
N LEU A 118 -17.93 -1.57 -10.75
CA LEU A 118 -17.15 -2.04 -9.59
C LEU A 118 -17.96 -3.01 -8.71
N ILE A 119 -19.24 -2.70 -8.43
CA ILE A 119 -20.14 -3.58 -7.71
C ILE A 119 -20.32 -4.91 -8.47
N SER A 120 -20.50 -4.87 -9.79
CA SER A 120 -20.67 -6.07 -10.61
C SER A 120 -19.42 -6.95 -10.68
N ILE A 121 -18.23 -6.36 -10.57
CA ILE A 121 -16.94 -7.06 -10.45
C ILE A 121 -16.83 -7.76 -9.09
N GLY A 122 -17.50 -7.25 -8.05
CA GLY A 122 -17.53 -7.84 -6.71
C GLY A 122 -16.96 -6.96 -5.58
N TYR A 123 -16.58 -5.71 -5.87
CA TYR A 123 -16.05 -4.80 -4.86
C TYR A 123 -17.11 -4.34 -3.88
N SER A 124 -16.77 -4.31 -2.59
CA SER A 124 -17.59 -3.76 -1.52
C SER A 124 -17.61 -2.23 -1.56
N ALA A 125 -18.56 -1.59 -0.86
CA ALA A 125 -18.60 -0.14 -0.75
C ALA A 125 -17.31 0.46 -0.16
N LYS A 126 -16.70 -0.21 0.81
CA LYS A 126 -15.43 0.21 1.43
C LYS A 126 -14.28 0.21 0.42
N GLU A 127 -14.18 -0.84 -0.40
CA GLU A 127 -13.17 -0.93 -1.46
C GLU A 127 -13.41 0.11 -2.55
N ILE A 128 -14.66 0.34 -2.94
CA ILE A 128 -15.02 1.37 -3.92
C ILE A 128 -14.63 2.76 -3.43
N ASN A 129 -14.83 3.05 -2.15
CA ASN A 129 -14.44 4.35 -1.58
C ASN A 129 -12.93 4.56 -1.65
N ILE A 130 -12.10 3.55 -1.32
CA ILE A 130 -10.64 3.70 -1.41
C ILE A 130 -10.17 3.83 -2.87
N ILE A 131 -10.77 3.08 -3.80
CA ILE A 131 -10.50 3.19 -5.24
C ILE A 131 -10.77 4.63 -5.71
N ASN A 132 -11.95 5.16 -5.41
CA ASN A 132 -12.35 6.51 -5.81
C ASN A 132 -11.49 7.61 -5.17
N ASN A 133 -11.01 7.41 -3.95
CA ASN A 133 -10.19 8.38 -3.22
C ASN A 133 -8.72 8.38 -3.66
N LYS A 134 -8.18 7.22 -4.00
CA LYS A 134 -6.75 7.06 -4.31
C LYS A 134 -6.44 7.16 -5.81
N LEU A 135 -7.43 6.89 -6.67
CA LEU A 135 -7.22 6.84 -8.12
C LEU A 135 -8.08 7.89 -8.84
N ASP A 136 -7.45 8.64 -9.76
CA ASP A 136 -8.16 9.56 -10.66
C ASP A 136 -8.71 8.83 -11.88
N ASN A 137 -7.95 7.88 -12.40
CA ASN A 137 -8.36 6.97 -13.47
C ASN A 137 -8.47 5.55 -12.91
N ILE A 138 -9.62 4.93 -13.07
CA ILE A 138 -9.92 3.57 -12.59
C ILE A 138 -10.11 2.55 -13.72
N ASP A 139 -9.83 2.93 -14.97
CA ASP A 139 -10.03 2.06 -16.15
C ASP A 139 -9.30 0.72 -16.00
N LEU A 140 -8.10 0.75 -15.42
CA LEU A 140 -7.32 -0.45 -15.17
C LEU A 140 -8.08 -1.41 -14.24
N ILE A 141 -8.76 -0.89 -13.21
CA ILE A 141 -9.53 -1.70 -12.27
C ILE A 141 -10.82 -2.21 -12.94
N LEU A 142 -11.49 -1.35 -13.72
CA LEU A 142 -12.72 -1.70 -14.43
C LEU A 142 -12.53 -2.76 -15.52
N ASN A 143 -11.32 -2.91 -16.04
CA ASN A 143 -10.98 -3.86 -17.11
C ASN A 143 -10.36 -5.17 -16.62
N ASN A 144 -10.22 -5.33 -15.31
CA ASN A 144 -9.70 -6.55 -14.69
C ASN A 144 -10.75 -7.22 -13.79
N GLU A 145 -10.49 -8.46 -13.42
CA GLU A 145 -11.28 -9.20 -12.44
C GLU A 145 -11.09 -8.65 -11.04
N TYR A 146 -11.92 -9.12 -10.10
CA TYR A 146 -11.81 -8.75 -8.68
C TYR A 146 -10.43 -9.12 -8.11
N ASN A 147 -9.75 -8.13 -7.55
CA ASN A 147 -8.47 -8.34 -6.87
C ASN A 147 -8.63 -8.16 -5.36
N LYS A 148 -8.55 -9.25 -4.62
CA LYS A 148 -8.71 -9.28 -3.15
C LYS A 148 -7.68 -8.42 -2.39
N ASN A 149 -6.50 -8.17 -2.99
CA ASN A 149 -5.42 -7.42 -2.38
C ASN A 149 -5.50 -5.91 -2.66
N LEU A 150 -6.41 -5.48 -3.56
CA LEU A 150 -6.47 -4.08 -4.02
C LEU A 150 -6.68 -3.10 -2.88
N TYR A 151 -7.54 -3.45 -1.90
CA TYR A 151 -7.77 -2.59 -0.74
C TYR A 151 -6.48 -2.33 0.05
N ASP A 152 -5.72 -3.37 0.35
CA ASP A 152 -4.49 -3.27 1.13
C ASP A 152 -3.38 -2.57 0.33
N ILE A 153 -3.30 -2.83 -0.99
CA ILE A 153 -2.39 -2.13 -1.91
C ILE A 153 -2.63 -0.63 -1.86
N LEU A 154 -3.88 -0.18 -2.09
CA LEU A 154 -4.22 1.24 -2.14
C LEU A 154 -4.14 1.94 -0.78
N ASN A 155 -4.24 1.19 0.31
CA ASN A 155 -4.16 1.72 1.67
C ASN A 155 -2.75 1.67 2.26
N SER A 156 -1.80 1.10 1.54
CA SER A 156 -0.39 1.09 1.95
C SER A 156 0.19 2.51 1.94
N ASP A 157 0.97 2.84 2.97
CA ASP A 157 1.72 4.10 3.05
C ASP A 157 2.80 4.21 1.96
N TYR A 158 3.18 3.08 1.37
CA TYR A 158 4.20 2.96 0.32
C TYR A 158 3.61 2.80 -1.08
N PHE A 159 2.30 2.98 -1.23
CA PHE A 159 1.64 2.90 -2.53
C PHE A 159 2.21 3.94 -3.50
N TYR A 160 2.72 3.46 -4.62
CA TYR A 160 3.21 4.28 -5.73
C TYR A 160 2.33 4.08 -6.95
N LYS A 161 1.64 5.15 -7.38
CA LYS A 161 0.59 5.10 -8.40
C LYS A 161 1.06 4.49 -9.73
N ASP A 162 2.30 4.81 -10.15
CA ASP A 162 2.87 4.33 -11.42
C ASP A 162 3.10 2.81 -11.44
N ASN A 163 3.17 2.19 -10.26
CA ASN A 163 3.34 0.75 -10.13
C ASN A 163 2.00 -0.03 -10.06
N LEU A 164 0.83 0.65 -10.18
CA LEU A 164 -0.48 0.01 -9.97
C LEU A 164 -0.68 -1.25 -10.83
N GLU A 165 -0.34 -1.19 -12.12
CA GLU A 165 -0.48 -2.35 -13.02
C GLU A 165 0.38 -3.53 -12.58
N ARG A 166 1.58 -3.27 -12.07
CA ARG A 166 2.50 -4.28 -11.55
C ARG A 166 1.97 -4.90 -10.26
N TYR A 167 1.44 -4.10 -9.33
CA TYR A 167 0.81 -4.60 -8.10
C TYR A 167 -0.35 -5.55 -8.39
N LEU A 168 -1.17 -5.27 -9.39
CA LEU A 168 -2.31 -6.10 -9.76
C LEU A 168 -1.89 -7.46 -10.35
N LYS A 169 -0.67 -7.56 -10.91
CA LYS A 169 -0.12 -8.78 -11.53
C LYS A 169 0.72 -9.60 -10.56
N TYR A 170 1.22 -9.01 -9.48
CA TYR A 170 2.11 -9.68 -8.54
C TYR A 170 1.31 -10.41 -7.46
N ASP A 171 1.46 -11.75 -7.40
CA ASP A 171 0.71 -12.61 -6.48
C ASP A 171 1.64 -13.27 -5.44
N LYS A 172 2.32 -12.44 -4.65
CA LYS A 172 3.14 -12.87 -3.51
C LYS A 172 2.93 -11.92 -2.34
N ASP A 173 3.42 -12.31 -1.16
CA ASP A 173 3.37 -11.46 0.03
C ASP A 173 4.12 -10.12 -0.16
N ASN A 174 3.80 -9.13 0.66
CA ASN A 174 4.43 -7.81 0.63
C ASN A 174 4.41 -7.14 -0.76
N ILE A 175 3.27 -7.25 -1.48
CA ILE A 175 3.11 -6.82 -2.88
C ILE A 175 3.73 -5.45 -3.12
N VAL A 176 3.37 -4.44 -2.31
CA VAL A 176 3.76 -3.05 -2.56
C VAL A 176 5.26 -2.87 -2.47
N LEU A 177 5.89 -3.33 -1.39
CA LEU A 177 7.35 -3.17 -1.22
C LEU A 177 8.14 -4.01 -2.22
N ASN A 178 7.73 -5.25 -2.47
CA ASN A 178 8.41 -6.13 -3.42
C ASN A 178 8.39 -5.56 -4.85
N VAL A 179 7.25 -5.06 -5.31
CA VAL A 179 7.15 -4.41 -6.61
C VAL A 179 7.93 -3.10 -6.63
N ASN A 180 7.90 -2.32 -5.57
CA ASN A 180 8.70 -1.09 -5.47
C ASN A 180 10.21 -1.36 -5.50
N MET A 181 10.65 -2.51 -4.98
CA MET A 181 12.04 -3.00 -5.09
C MET A 181 12.35 -3.66 -6.44
N ASN A 182 11.38 -3.75 -7.34
CA ASN A 182 11.46 -4.43 -8.64
C ASN A 182 11.64 -5.97 -8.55
N LEU A 183 11.27 -6.61 -7.44
CA LEU A 183 11.41 -8.06 -7.25
C LEU A 183 10.40 -8.89 -8.08
N ASP A 184 9.50 -8.24 -8.81
CA ASP A 184 8.63 -8.82 -9.85
C ASP A 184 9.36 -9.02 -11.18
N TYR A 185 10.55 -8.46 -11.36
CA TYR A 185 11.41 -8.64 -12.52
C TYR A 185 12.60 -9.56 -12.22
N GLU A 186 13.10 -10.21 -13.27
CA GLU A 186 14.39 -10.88 -13.19
C GLU A 186 15.54 -9.86 -13.22
N PHE A 187 16.65 -10.19 -12.58
CA PHE A 187 17.85 -9.33 -12.57
C PHE A 187 18.38 -9.07 -13.98
N TYR A 188 18.76 -7.83 -14.24
CA TYR A 188 19.29 -7.35 -15.52
C TYR A 188 18.33 -7.42 -16.73
N THR A 189 17.01 -7.54 -16.49
CA THR A 189 15.99 -7.51 -17.55
C THR A 189 15.33 -6.14 -17.72
N HIS A 190 15.42 -5.29 -16.70
CA HIS A 190 14.92 -3.92 -16.72
C HIS A 190 16.05 -2.96 -16.36
N ASP A 191 16.47 -2.18 -17.36
CA ASP A 191 17.54 -1.19 -17.22
C ASP A 191 16.92 0.16 -16.83
N ILE A 192 16.78 0.42 -15.53
CA ILE A 192 16.33 1.73 -15.02
C ILE A 192 17.54 2.64 -14.93
N GLU A 193 17.54 3.74 -15.69
CA GLU A 193 18.65 4.69 -15.66
C GLU A 193 18.69 5.47 -14.34
N VAL A 194 19.85 5.51 -13.72
CA VAL A 194 20.09 6.29 -12.50
C VAL A 194 20.25 7.77 -12.86
N THR A 195 19.26 8.57 -12.54
CA THR A 195 19.24 10.03 -12.79
C THR A 195 19.79 10.84 -11.62
N THR A 196 19.68 10.34 -10.40
CA THR A 196 20.26 10.93 -9.17
C THR A 196 21.78 10.95 -9.27
N LYS A 197 22.42 12.04 -8.81
CA LYS A 197 23.88 12.23 -8.90
C LYS A 197 24.57 12.48 -7.56
N ASP A 198 23.85 12.35 -6.46
CA ASP A 198 24.38 12.50 -5.09
C ASP A 198 24.57 11.15 -4.38
N SER A 199 24.87 11.20 -3.10
CA SER A 199 25.12 9.99 -2.29
C SER A 199 23.89 9.07 -2.17
N THR A 200 22.69 9.54 -2.50
CA THR A 200 21.44 8.77 -2.41
C THR A 200 21.10 7.96 -3.68
N MET A 201 21.96 7.99 -4.71
CA MET A 201 21.74 7.19 -5.92
C MET A 201 21.72 5.69 -5.59
N LEU A 202 20.67 4.98 -6.01
CA LEU A 202 20.62 3.53 -5.95
C LEU A 202 21.22 2.94 -7.22
N VAL A 203 22.22 2.07 -7.08
CA VAL A 203 22.80 1.29 -8.16
C VAL A 203 22.79 -0.18 -7.76
N ASN A 204 22.07 -1.00 -8.52
CA ASN A 204 21.98 -2.45 -8.28
C ASN A 204 21.60 -3.16 -9.58
N LYS A 205 21.13 -4.40 -9.54
CA LYS A 205 20.81 -5.20 -10.75
C LYS A 205 19.60 -4.71 -11.56
N TYR A 206 18.89 -3.67 -11.12
CA TYR A 206 17.80 -3.01 -11.83
C TYR A 206 18.16 -1.57 -12.22
N TYR A 207 18.95 -0.88 -11.39
CA TYR A 207 19.31 0.52 -11.53
C TYR A 207 20.74 0.66 -12.08
N LYS A 208 20.86 1.22 -13.28
CA LYS A 208 22.06 1.25 -14.09
C LYS A 208 22.61 2.65 -14.31
N LEU A 209 23.90 2.82 -14.08
CA LEU A 209 24.64 4.02 -14.47
C LEU A 209 24.95 4.02 -15.96
N ASP A 210 24.92 5.20 -16.59
CA ASP A 210 25.46 5.37 -17.94
C ASP A 210 26.94 4.98 -18.00
N LYS A 211 27.35 4.39 -19.11
CA LYS A 211 28.75 3.95 -19.33
C LYS A 211 29.76 5.09 -19.26
N THR A 212 29.32 6.32 -19.52
CA THR A 212 30.15 7.54 -19.51
C THR A 212 30.13 8.24 -18.15
N TYR A 213 29.31 7.75 -17.21
CA TYR A 213 29.24 8.36 -15.89
C TYR A 213 30.56 8.20 -15.13
N ILE A 214 31.16 9.33 -14.79
CA ILE A 214 32.37 9.44 -13.96
C ILE A 214 32.06 10.51 -12.89
N PRO A 215 32.07 10.16 -11.59
CA PRO A 215 31.88 11.16 -10.53
C PRO A 215 33.12 12.04 -10.37
N THR A 216 32.99 13.14 -9.63
CA THR A 216 34.16 13.86 -9.15
C THR A 216 34.91 12.97 -8.18
N LEU A 217 36.16 12.70 -8.49
CA LEU A 217 37.01 11.78 -7.73
C LEU A 217 38.18 12.51 -7.04
N THR A 218 38.57 12.00 -5.88
CA THR A 218 39.78 12.36 -5.16
C THR A 218 40.49 11.10 -4.68
N THR A 219 41.82 11.12 -4.61
CA THR A 219 42.61 9.99 -4.12
C THR A 219 42.58 9.95 -2.59
N LEU A 220 42.40 8.76 -2.02
CA LEU A 220 42.57 8.52 -0.59
C LEU A 220 44.03 8.69 -0.18
N ASP A 221 44.27 9.22 1.00
CA ASP A 221 45.61 9.33 1.54
C ASP A 221 46.16 7.92 1.85
N ARG A 222 47.47 7.72 1.62
CA ARG A 222 48.11 6.40 1.73
C ARG A 222 47.96 5.76 3.12
N ALA A 223 47.74 6.55 4.14
CA ALA A 223 47.47 6.07 5.50
C ALA A 223 46.17 5.27 5.64
N TYR A 224 45.23 5.43 4.69
CA TYR A 224 43.88 4.83 4.74
C TYR A 224 43.63 3.86 3.58
N ALA A 225 44.60 3.57 2.76
CA ALA A 225 44.47 2.74 1.57
C ALA A 225 45.67 1.84 1.34
N VAL A 226 45.45 0.67 0.74
CA VAL A 226 46.50 -0.32 0.45
C VAL A 226 47.50 0.15 -0.63
N ASN A 227 47.10 1.15 -1.43
CA ASN A 227 47.92 1.79 -2.45
C ASN A 227 47.45 3.22 -2.74
N ASP A 228 48.18 3.94 -3.59
CA ASP A 228 47.92 5.34 -3.98
C ASP A 228 46.93 5.50 -5.17
N LYS A 229 46.23 4.41 -5.55
CA LYS A 229 45.27 4.42 -6.68
C LYS A 229 43.80 4.40 -6.25
N GLN A 230 43.54 4.29 -4.96
CA GLN A 230 42.18 4.24 -4.45
C GLN A 230 41.55 5.62 -4.53
N GLN A 231 40.48 5.75 -5.29
CA GLN A 231 39.75 6.99 -5.51
C GLN A 231 38.28 6.86 -5.08
N VAL A 232 37.75 7.93 -4.48
CA VAL A 232 36.36 8.06 -4.06
C VAL A 232 35.89 9.50 -4.29
N THR A 233 34.60 9.78 -4.03
CA THR A 233 34.15 11.17 -4.02
C THR A 233 34.75 11.94 -2.84
N PRO A 234 34.88 13.29 -2.91
CA PRO A 234 35.41 14.09 -1.80
C PRO A 234 34.69 13.86 -0.46
N GLU A 235 33.37 13.80 -0.48
CA GLU A 235 32.56 13.50 0.71
C GLU A 235 32.88 12.12 1.30
N THR A 236 32.95 11.11 0.46
CA THR A 236 33.28 9.74 0.89
C THR A 236 34.67 9.68 1.50
N LYS A 237 35.65 10.42 0.92
CA LYS A 237 37.00 10.51 1.47
C LYS A 237 36.99 11.07 2.88
N GLU A 238 36.35 12.23 3.07
CA GLU A 238 36.30 12.91 4.38
C GLU A 238 35.67 12.01 5.44
N ALA A 239 34.50 11.42 5.13
CA ALA A 239 33.78 10.53 6.01
C ALA A 239 34.59 9.28 6.36
N PHE A 240 35.25 8.65 5.35
CA PHE A 240 36.05 7.43 5.54
C PHE A 240 37.29 7.67 6.39
N GLN A 241 38.03 8.75 6.11
CA GLN A 241 39.25 9.06 6.87
C GLN A 241 38.92 9.34 8.34
N LYS A 242 37.83 10.07 8.60
CA LYS A 242 37.33 10.32 9.97
C LYS A 242 36.92 8.99 10.65
N MET A 243 36.23 8.09 9.95
CA MET A 243 35.84 6.78 10.46
C MET A 243 37.09 5.98 10.86
N CYS A 244 38.10 5.92 9.99
CA CYS A 244 39.36 5.22 10.27
C CYS A 244 40.13 5.83 11.45
N ASP A 245 40.19 7.17 11.57
CA ASP A 245 40.85 7.83 12.68
C ASP A 245 40.19 7.54 14.03
N ASP A 246 38.86 7.45 14.05
CA ASP A 246 38.13 7.10 15.26
C ASP A 246 38.26 5.60 15.59
N ALA A 247 38.22 4.71 14.59
CA ALA A 247 38.50 3.28 14.75
C ALA A 247 39.91 3.02 15.32
N LYS A 248 40.90 3.78 14.87
CA LYS A 248 42.27 3.69 15.38
C LYS A 248 42.41 4.01 16.87
N LYS A 249 41.55 4.84 17.44
CA LYS A 249 41.53 5.13 18.89
C LYS A 249 41.13 3.88 19.71
N ASP A 250 40.38 2.98 19.05
CA ASP A 250 39.97 1.69 19.60
C ASP A 250 40.95 0.56 19.23
N ASN A 251 42.12 0.87 18.63
CA ASN A 251 43.11 -0.05 18.07
C ASN A 251 42.62 -0.88 16.87
N ILE A 252 41.59 -0.42 16.19
CA ILE A 252 41.04 -1.03 14.96
C ILE A 252 41.62 -0.33 13.74
N TYR A 253 42.19 -1.10 12.80
CA TYR A 253 42.87 -0.56 11.62
C TYR A 253 42.17 -1.03 10.36
N ILE A 254 41.59 -0.06 9.62
CA ILE A 254 40.76 -0.28 8.44
C ILE A 254 41.41 0.43 7.25
N TYR A 255 41.47 -0.27 6.12
CA TYR A 255 42.05 0.23 4.88
C TYR A 255 41.10 0.03 3.70
N SER A 256 41.12 0.93 2.72
CA SER A 256 40.48 0.72 1.44
C SER A 256 41.33 -0.19 0.56
N GLY A 257 40.81 -1.38 0.21
CA GLY A 257 41.40 -2.32 -0.69
C GLY A 257 41.06 -2.10 -2.16
N SER A 258 39.77 -1.74 -2.39
CA SER A 258 39.23 -1.40 -3.71
C SER A 258 38.17 -0.34 -3.57
N ALA A 259 38.24 0.73 -4.36
CA ALA A 259 37.30 1.84 -4.33
C ALA A 259 36.69 2.09 -5.72
N TYR A 260 36.81 3.28 -6.31
CA TYR A 260 36.25 3.53 -7.63
C TYR A 260 36.76 2.53 -8.68
N ARG A 261 35.80 2.00 -9.47
CA ARG A 261 36.06 1.18 -10.66
C ARG A 261 35.34 1.78 -11.86
N SER A 262 36.07 2.07 -12.93
CA SER A 262 35.45 2.55 -14.17
C SER A 262 34.56 1.47 -14.80
N TYR A 263 33.62 1.90 -15.64
CA TYR A 263 32.78 0.98 -16.43
C TYR A 263 33.62 -0.08 -17.17
N SER A 264 34.68 0.33 -17.85
CA SER A 264 35.53 -0.58 -18.61
C SER A 264 36.28 -1.58 -17.73
N TYR A 265 36.76 -1.14 -16.57
CA TYR A 265 37.42 -2.04 -15.61
C TYR A 265 36.40 -3.07 -15.07
N GLN A 266 35.23 -2.64 -14.67
CA GLN A 266 34.16 -3.52 -14.16
C GLN A 266 33.72 -4.53 -15.23
N ASN A 267 33.63 -4.12 -16.50
CA ASN A 267 33.31 -5.03 -17.60
C ASN A 267 34.36 -6.13 -17.76
N THR A 268 35.64 -5.78 -17.66
CA THR A 268 36.74 -6.76 -17.74
C THR A 268 36.69 -7.72 -16.53
N LEU A 269 36.48 -7.18 -15.33
CA LEU A 269 36.40 -7.96 -14.10
C LEU A 269 35.25 -8.99 -14.16
N PHE A 270 34.03 -8.53 -14.52
CA PHE A 270 32.87 -9.42 -14.64
C PHE A 270 33.06 -10.51 -15.68
N ASN A 271 33.56 -10.16 -16.87
CA ASN A 271 33.74 -11.11 -17.95
C ASN A 271 34.83 -12.16 -17.62
N ASN A 272 35.90 -11.75 -16.94
CA ASN A 272 36.95 -12.69 -16.49
C ASN A 272 36.36 -13.64 -15.44
N ARG A 273 35.58 -13.15 -14.45
CA ARG A 273 34.94 -13.99 -13.45
C ARG A 273 33.95 -14.97 -14.10
N ALA A 274 33.13 -14.50 -15.03
CA ALA A 274 32.16 -15.34 -15.75
C ALA A 274 32.87 -16.44 -16.57
N LYS A 275 34.04 -16.13 -17.16
CA LYS A 275 34.84 -17.11 -17.91
C LYS A 275 35.50 -18.15 -17.01
N MET A 276 35.95 -17.78 -15.82
CA MET A 276 36.67 -18.65 -14.90
C MET A 276 35.74 -19.50 -14.03
N GLU A 277 34.66 -18.94 -13.55
CA GLU A 277 33.81 -19.50 -12.50
C GLU A 277 32.39 -19.78 -12.98
N GLY A 278 32.03 -19.37 -14.19
CA GLY A 278 30.68 -19.49 -14.76
C GLY A 278 29.84 -18.24 -14.56
N LEU A 279 28.85 -18.05 -15.48
CA LEU A 279 28.00 -16.86 -15.51
C LEU A 279 27.12 -16.75 -14.27
N ASP A 280 26.56 -17.88 -13.79
CA ASP A 280 25.65 -17.88 -12.63
C ASP A 280 26.38 -17.46 -11.35
N TYR A 281 27.64 -17.93 -11.18
CA TYR A 281 28.47 -17.52 -10.05
C TYR A 281 28.85 -16.04 -10.17
N ALA A 282 29.28 -15.60 -11.36
CA ALA A 282 29.63 -14.20 -11.59
C ALA A 282 28.43 -13.26 -11.34
N ASN A 283 27.23 -13.65 -11.75
CA ASN A 283 26.01 -12.87 -11.48
C ASN A 283 25.71 -12.72 -9.98
N LYS A 284 26.11 -13.67 -9.14
CA LYS A 284 25.88 -13.61 -7.69
C LYS A 284 26.94 -12.81 -6.93
N THR A 285 28.17 -12.81 -7.44
CA THR A 285 29.36 -12.33 -6.72
C THR A 285 30.05 -11.13 -7.37
N ALA A 286 29.55 -10.65 -8.50
CA ALA A 286 30.04 -9.44 -9.16
C ALA A 286 28.93 -8.74 -9.94
N ALA A 287 28.98 -7.43 -9.98
CA ALA A 287 28.08 -6.64 -10.80
C ALA A 287 28.52 -6.60 -12.27
N LYS A 288 27.56 -6.60 -13.20
CA LYS A 288 27.84 -6.20 -14.60
C LYS A 288 28.25 -4.73 -14.64
N ALA A 289 28.96 -4.34 -15.71
CA ALA A 289 29.34 -2.94 -15.92
C ALA A 289 28.09 -2.02 -16.01
N GLY A 290 28.13 -0.92 -15.31
CA GLY A 290 27.00 -0.01 -15.12
C GLY A 290 26.12 -0.31 -13.90
N TYR A 291 26.14 -1.53 -13.37
CA TYR A 291 25.37 -1.98 -12.21
C TYR A 291 26.18 -2.09 -10.92
N SER A 292 27.45 -1.66 -10.97
CA SER A 292 28.36 -1.70 -9.82
C SER A 292 28.37 -0.37 -9.09
N GLU A 293 28.17 -0.41 -7.77
CA GLU A 293 28.29 0.78 -6.91
C GLU A 293 29.71 1.38 -6.90
N HIS A 294 30.73 0.60 -7.21
CA HIS A 294 32.10 1.14 -7.33
C HIS A 294 32.24 2.21 -8.42
N GLN A 295 31.38 2.22 -9.46
CA GLN A 295 31.37 3.27 -10.47
C GLN A 295 30.87 4.62 -9.90
N THR A 296 30.19 4.61 -8.76
CA THR A 296 29.72 5.84 -8.09
C THR A 296 30.81 6.60 -7.38
N GLY A 297 31.91 5.92 -7.02
CA GLY A 297 32.93 6.46 -6.10
C GLY A 297 32.47 6.58 -4.65
N LEU A 298 31.32 5.97 -4.31
CA LEU A 298 30.70 6.00 -2.97
C LEU A 298 30.88 4.69 -2.20
N SER A 299 31.37 3.63 -2.82
CA SER A 299 31.57 2.33 -2.18
C SER A 299 33.02 1.87 -2.19
N MET A 300 33.37 1.05 -1.22
CA MET A 300 34.70 0.51 -1.03
C MET A 300 34.64 -0.91 -0.49
N ASP A 301 35.57 -1.74 -0.98
CA ASP A 301 35.90 -3.03 -0.36
C ASP A 301 36.99 -2.78 0.68
N LEU A 302 36.69 -3.03 1.96
CA LEU A 302 37.55 -2.72 3.08
C LEU A 302 38.45 -3.92 3.44
N MET A 303 39.62 -3.59 3.96
CA MET A 303 40.64 -4.54 4.43
C MET A 303 40.99 -4.33 5.89
N ASN A 304 41.33 -5.39 6.58
CA ASN A 304 41.77 -5.41 7.96
C ASN A 304 43.25 -4.99 8.13
N LYS A 305 43.76 -5.04 9.34
CA LYS A 305 45.16 -4.69 9.67
C LYS A 305 46.24 -5.53 8.94
N ASN A 306 45.89 -6.71 8.44
CA ASN A 306 46.80 -7.59 7.69
C ASN A 306 46.70 -7.35 6.17
N TYR A 307 45.87 -6.41 5.72
CA TYR A 307 45.55 -6.16 4.32
C TYR A 307 44.81 -7.32 3.63
N ASP A 308 44.07 -8.12 4.42
CA ASP A 308 43.08 -9.07 3.91
C ASP A 308 41.72 -8.41 3.83
N TYR A 309 40.86 -8.80 2.88
CA TYR A 309 39.46 -8.34 2.87
C TYR A 309 38.78 -8.74 4.16
N ILE A 310 38.07 -7.79 4.76
CA ILE A 310 37.39 -7.98 6.05
C ILE A 310 36.41 -9.15 5.95
N SER A 311 36.52 -10.08 6.90
CA SER A 311 35.60 -11.19 7.11
C SER A 311 34.68 -10.93 8.29
N ALA A 312 33.63 -11.73 8.44
CA ALA A 312 32.68 -11.60 9.54
C ALA A 312 33.28 -11.92 10.93
N GLU A 313 34.43 -12.62 10.94
CA GLU A 313 35.15 -13.04 12.14
C GLU A 313 36.18 -12.00 12.61
N ASP A 314 36.44 -10.94 11.80
CA ASP A 314 37.42 -9.91 12.12
C ASP A 314 36.89 -8.91 13.16
N GLU A 315 37.78 -8.42 14.03
CA GLU A 315 37.45 -7.35 15.00
C GLU A 315 37.07 -6.03 14.30
N GLU A 316 37.62 -5.78 13.14
CA GLU A 316 37.30 -4.64 12.27
C GLU A 316 35.84 -4.72 11.79
N TYR A 317 35.33 -5.92 11.46
CA TYR A 317 33.92 -6.10 11.08
C TYR A 317 32.98 -5.76 12.22
N GLU A 318 33.25 -6.29 13.42
CA GLU A 318 32.42 -6.01 14.60
C GLU A 318 32.35 -4.50 14.89
N TRP A 319 33.52 -3.82 14.81
CA TRP A 319 33.57 -2.38 14.98
C TRP A 319 32.77 -1.64 13.91
N LEU A 320 32.92 -2.02 12.64
CA LEU A 320 32.22 -1.40 11.51
C LEU A 320 30.70 -1.55 11.61
N ILE A 321 30.19 -2.72 11.94
CA ILE A 321 28.76 -2.94 12.11
C ILE A 321 28.16 -2.06 13.22
N ASN A 322 28.94 -1.75 14.25
CA ASN A 322 28.47 -0.95 15.37
C ASN A 322 28.70 0.55 15.21
N ASN A 323 29.52 0.99 14.25
CA ASN A 323 29.95 2.39 14.20
C ASN A 323 29.86 3.04 12.81
N SER A 324 29.95 2.29 11.69
CA SER A 324 30.04 2.85 10.34
C SER A 324 28.92 3.82 9.98
N TYR A 325 27.70 3.54 10.44
CA TYR A 325 26.52 4.40 10.20
C TYR A 325 26.69 5.82 10.74
N LYS A 326 27.45 6.00 11.83
CA LYS A 326 27.75 7.33 12.42
C LYS A 326 28.56 8.24 11.49
N TYR A 327 29.18 7.63 10.48
CA TYR A 327 29.98 8.28 9.44
C TYR A 327 29.31 8.24 8.06
N GLY A 328 28.04 7.76 8.01
CA GLY A 328 27.29 7.70 6.77
C GLY A 328 27.56 6.44 5.92
N PHE A 329 28.22 5.41 6.48
CA PHE A 329 28.45 4.14 5.79
C PHE A 329 27.51 3.04 6.24
N ILE A 330 27.13 2.20 5.29
CA ILE A 330 26.32 0.99 5.51
C ILE A 330 27.05 -0.25 5.02
N LEU A 331 26.84 -1.39 5.69
CA LEU A 331 27.12 -2.69 5.14
C LEU A 331 26.11 -2.93 4.02
N ARG A 332 26.58 -2.94 2.77
CA ARG A 332 25.69 -2.86 1.61
C ARG A 332 24.98 -4.16 1.28
N PHE A 333 25.65 -5.29 1.47
CA PHE A 333 25.13 -6.63 1.18
C PHE A 333 25.13 -7.48 2.45
N PRO A 334 24.15 -7.29 3.34
CA PRO A 334 24.07 -8.02 4.60
C PRO A 334 23.70 -9.49 4.37
N LYS A 335 24.00 -10.32 5.38
CA LYS A 335 23.72 -11.75 5.36
C LYS A 335 22.20 -12.00 5.23
N ASP A 336 21.84 -13.02 4.46
CA ASP A 336 20.45 -13.49 4.25
C ASP A 336 19.54 -12.47 3.51
N MET A 337 20.11 -11.43 2.86
CA MET A 337 19.40 -10.41 2.09
C MET A 337 19.68 -10.48 0.57
N ASP A 338 20.21 -11.57 0.09
CA ASP A 338 20.57 -11.79 -1.33
C ASP A 338 19.34 -11.80 -2.26
N ASN A 339 18.18 -12.20 -1.75
CA ASN A 339 16.90 -12.14 -2.48
C ASN A 339 16.41 -10.68 -2.71
N ILE A 340 16.84 -9.73 -1.89
CA ILE A 340 16.50 -8.30 -2.01
C ILE A 340 17.60 -7.55 -2.77
N THR A 341 18.85 -7.70 -2.32
CA THR A 341 19.99 -6.95 -2.88
C THR A 341 20.49 -7.53 -4.20
N GLY A 342 20.23 -8.82 -4.44
CA GLY A 342 20.71 -9.55 -5.61
C GLY A 342 22.15 -10.05 -5.49
N TYR A 343 22.87 -9.75 -4.40
CA TYR A 343 24.24 -10.15 -4.16
C TYR A 343 24.37 -11.00 -2.91
N THR A 344 25.31 -11.93 -2.92
CA THR A 344 25.70 -12.71 -1.73
C THR A 344 26.24 -11.79 -0.64
N TYR A 345 26.27 -12.27 0.59
CA TYR A 345 26.86 -11.57 1.72
C TYR A 345 28.30 -11.14 1.46
N GLU A 346 28.59 -9.84 1.64
CA GLU A 346 29.93 -9.25 1.44
C GLU A 346 30.33 -8.43 2.67
N PRO A 347 30.98 -9.03 3.70
CA PRO A 347 31.33 -8.32 4.94
C PRO A 347 32.34 -7.18 4.75
N TRP A 348 33.02 -7.13 3.61
CA TRP A 348 34.00 -6.10 3.25
C TRP A 348 33.40 -4.92 2.49
N HIS A 349 32.18 -5.03 1.89
CA HIS A 349 31.64 -4.02 0.99
C HIS A 349 30.80 -2.99 1.75
N PHE A 350 31.34 -1.77 1.89
CA PHE A 350 30.70 -0.64 2.54
C PHE A 350 30.38 0.48 1.55
N ARG A 351 29.18 1.05 1.69
CA ARG A 351 28.65 2.12 0.86
C ARG A 351 28.43 3.38 1.69
N TYR A 352 28.98 4.51 1.25
CA TYR A 352 28.63 5.84 1.77
C TYR A 352 27.31 6.33 1.20
N ILE A 353 26.41 6.80 2.08
CA ILE A 353 25.09 7.28 1.65
C ILE A 353 24.73 8.64 2.28
N ASN A 354 25.05 8.92 3.45
CA ASN A 354 25.04 10.02 4.39
C ASN A 354 24.67 9.51 5.80
N ILE A 355 24.88 10.34 6.81
CA ILE A 355 24.68 9.94 8.22
C ILE A 355 23.21 9.69 8.54
N GLU A 356 22.31 10.53 8.04
CA GLU A 356 20.87 10.44 8.33
C GLU A 356 20.29 9.11 7.83
N ILE A 357 20.49 8.80 6.55
CA ILE A 357 19.98 7.56 5.96
C ILE A 357 20.68 6.32 6.55
N ALA A 358 22.00 6.36 6.72
CA ALA A 358 22.74 5.25 7.30
C ALA A 358 22.28 4.93 8.74
N THR A 359 22.00 5.96 9.53
CA THR A 359 21.44 5.80 10.89
C THR A 359 20.04 5.19 10.84
N TYR A 360 19.16 5.72 9.97
CA TYR A 360 17.82 5.18 9.81
C TYR A 360 17.82 3.71 9.40
N LEU A 361 18.66 3.32 8.43
CA LEU A 361 18.81 1.93 7.99
C LEU A 361 19.29 1.02 9.12
N LYS A 362 20.27 1.48 9.90
CA LYS A 362 20.79 0.73 11.06
C LYS A 362 19.74 0.53 12.15
N GLU A 363 19.02 1.58 12.52
CA GLU A 363 18.02 1.55 13.59
C GLU A 363 16.79 0.71 13.23
N ASN A 364 16.42 0.65 11.94
CA ASN A 364 15.27 -0.10 11.45
C ASN A 364 15.63 -1.46 10.84
N ASN A 365 16.92 -1.82 10.81
CA ASN A 365 17.43 -3.06 10.23
C ASN A 365 16.97 -3.29 8.79
N LEU A 366 17.10 -2.25 7.94
CA LEU A 366 16.66 -2.24 6.55
C LEU A 366 17.84 -2.30 5.60
N THR A 367 17.63 -2.92 4.44
CA THR A 367 18.49 -2.78 3.27
C THR A 367 18.27 -1.42 2.60
N TYR A 368 19.20 -1.01 1.74
CA TYR A 368 19.03 0.24 1.00
C TYR A 368 17.91 0.15 -0.05
N GLU A 369 17.66 -1.02 -0.61
CA GLU A 369 16.51 -1.28 -1.49
C GLU A 369 15.17 -1.03 -0.81
N GLU A 370 15.01 -1.54 0.41
CA GLU A 370 13.78 -1.35 1.20
C GLU A 370 13.56 0.14 1.49
N TYR A 371 14.57 0.84 1.99
CA TYR A 371 14.49 2.28 2.22
C TYR A 371 14.11 3.05 0.95
N TYR A 372 14.76 2.76 -0.17
CA TYR A 372 14.50 3.41 -1.44
C TYR A 372 13.05 3.19 -1.89
N SER A 373 12.55 1.96 -1.77
CA SER A 373 11.18 1.59 -2.13
C SER A 373 10.10 2.32 -1.31
N MET A 374 10.41 2.62 -0.04
CA MET A 374 9.53 3.37 0.86
C MET A 374 9.51 4.88 0.57
N ASN A 375 10.44 5.39 -0.22
CA ASN A 375 10.63 6.81 -0.48
C ASN A 375 10.47 7.22 -1.96
N LEU A 376 9.90 6.36 -2.81
CA LEU A 376 9.68 6.63 -4.25
C LEU A 376 8.82 7.88 -4.52
N ASN A 377 7.96 8.24 -3.59
CA ASN A 377 7.01 9.36 -3.70
C ASN A 377 7.51 10.66 -3.05
N LYS A 378 8.76 10.72 -2.58
CA LYS A 378 9.31 11.90 -1.90
C LYS A 378 10.22 12.73 -2.78
#